data_b803b4a8f99d1ecaf4761389ec55e97c
#
_entry.id   b803b4a8f99d1ecaf4761389ec55e97c
#
_cell.length_a   1.000
_cell.length_b   1.000
_cell.length_c   1.000
_cell.angle_alpha   90.00
_cell.angle_beta   90.00
_cell.angle_gamma   90.00
#
_symmetry.space_group_name_H-M   'P 1'
#
loop_
_entity.id
_entity.type
_entity.pdbx_description
1 polymer ?
#
loop_
_entity_poly.entity_id
_entity_poly.type
_entity_poly.pdbx_seq_one_letter_code
_entity_poly.pdbx_strand_id
1 'polypeptide(L)'
;PDNAVLLVDTYNTLKSGVPNAIKAFKEVLVPKGITNFGIRLDSGDISYLSKKARKMLDEAGLQCCKIVASNSLDEYLIRDLMMQEAKIDTFGVGERLITAKSAPVFGGVYKLAAVEDEQGNIIPKIKISENTAKITNPHYKKLYRFYDNESGKALADELCVYDETIDSTKPHTIFDPDAIWKTKTLTNYTARELHVTVFKNGELVYKQPSLYEIRIYCAEQLETLWDEVKRFENPHTYYVDLSKKLWNIKNALLEKSKDGKGLK
;
A
#
# COMPACT_ATOMS: atom_id res chain seq x y z
N PRO A 1 -3.41 -36.78 6.70
CA PRO A 1 -4.64 -36.07 7.06
C PRO A 1 -4.35 -34.83 7.94
N ASP A 2 -3.09 -34.51 8.23
CA ASP A 2 -2.71 -33.27 8.90
C ASP A 2 -3.14 -32.07 8.06
N ASN A 3 -3.68 -31.02 8.72
CA ASN A 3 -4.16 -29.82 8.06
C ASN A 3 -5.44 -30.04 7.20
N ALA A 4 -6.31 -30.94 7.61
CA ALA A 4 -7.58 -31.19 6.92
C ALA A 4 -8.55 -30.03 7.13
N VAL A 5 -9.08 -29.44 6.04
CA VAL A 5 -10.11 -28.40 6.08
C VAL A 5 -11.32 -28.89 5.28
N LEU A 6 -12.48 -29.00 5.94
CA LEU A 6 -13.72 -29.52 5.32
C LEU A 6 -14.66 -28.37 4.93
N LEU A 7 -15.06 -28.32 3.66
CA LEU A 7 -16.09 -27.41 3.20
C LEU A 7 -17.46 -27.89 3.73
N VAL A 8 -18.20 -27.01 4.43
CA VAL A 8 -19.40 -27.43 5.18
C VAL A 8 -20.70 -26.80 4.68
N ASP A 9 -20.67 -25.98 3.64
CA ASP A 9 -21.82 -25.19 3.20
C ASP A 9 -22.39 -25.61 1.82
N THR A 10 -22.06 -26.82 1.36
CA THR A 10 -22.57 -27.34 0.08
C THR A 10 -24.08 -27.51 0.08
N TYR A 11 -24.70 -27.99 1.15
CA TYR A 11 -26.16 -28.22 1.24
C TYR A 11 -26.79 -27.40 2.36
N ASN A 12 -26.46 -27.72 3.61
CA ASN A 12 -26.95 -27.01 4.80
C ASN A 12 -25.84 -26.97 5.85
N THR A 13 -25.29 -25.81 6.05
CA THR A 13 -24.13 -25.62 6.95
C THR A 13 -24.38 -26.12 8.35
N LEU A 14 -25.48 -25.71 8.99
CA LEU A 14 -25.73 -25.97 10.41
C LEU A 14 -26.45 -27.32 10.67
N LYS A 15 -27.26 -27.80 9.70
CA LYS A 15 -28.03 -29.05 9.91
C LYS A 15 -27.28 -30.30 9.41
N SER A 16 -26.34 -30.16 8.49
CA SER A 16 -25.59 -31.28 7.92
C SER A 16 -24.09 -31.08 7.88
N GLY A 17 -23.61 -29.95 7.33
CA GLY A 17 -22.19 -29.74 7.08
C GLY A 17 -21.34 -29.76 8.35
N VAL A 18 -21.61 -28.86 9.31
CA VAL A 18 -20.90 -28.81 10.60
C VAL A 18 -21.06 -30.09 11.42
N PRO A 19 -22.28 -30.68 11.57
CA PRO A 19 -22.45 -31.98 12.27
C PRO A 19 -21.62 -33.11 11.65
N ASN A 20 -21.59 -33.23 10.32
CA ASN A 20 -20.79 -34.24 9.62
C ASN A 20 -19.29 -34.00 9.76
N ALA A 21 -18.83 -32.73 9.75
CA ALA A 21 -17.44 -32.39 10.02
C ALA A 21 -17.04 -32.78 11.46
N ILE A 22 -17.87 -32.45 12.45
CA ILE A 22 -17.66 -32.84 13.85
C ILE A 22 -17.53 -34.38 13.97
N LYS A 23 -18.43 -35.12 13.31
CA LYS A 23 -18.37 -36.59 13.30
C LYS A 23 -17.05 -37.07 12.68
N ALA A 24 -16.67 -36.59 11.51
CA ALA A 24 -15.42 -36.96 10.85
C ALA A 24 -14.18 -36.64 11.70
N PHE A 25 -14.13 -35.48 12.34
CA PHE A 25 -13.03 -35.13 13.22
C PHE A 25 -12.93 -36.05 14.43
N LYS A 26 -14.05 -36.34 15.12
CA LYS A 26 -14.09 -37.21 16.28
C LYS A 26 -13.78 -38.69 15.99
N GLU A 27 -14.26 -39.19 14.88
CA GLU A 27 -14.10 -40.59 14.51
C GLU A 27 -12.74 -40.87 13.82
N VAL A 28 -12.16 -39.90 13.11
CA VAL A 28 -10.99 -40.12 12.26
C VAL A 28 -9.75 -39.40 12.73
N LEU A 29 -9.84 -38.08 13.06
CA LEU A 29 -8.65 -37.25 13.32
C LEU A 29 -8.23 -37.26 14.78
N VAL A 30 -9.17 -37.04 15.69
CA VAL A 30 -8.90 -37.01 17.14
C VAL A 30 -8.27 -38.32 17.64
N PRO A 31 -8.74 -39.54 17.24
CA PRO A 31 -8.13 -40.78 17.67
C PRO A 31 -6.69 -40.98 17.19
N LYS A 32 -6.28 -40.25 16.14
CA LYS A 32 -4.91 -40.23 15.59
C LYS A 32 -4.01 -39.17 16.22
N GLY A 33 -4.51 -38.42 17.21
CA GLY A 33 -3.77 -37.35 17.85
C GLY A 33 -3.63 -36.09 16.99
N ILE A 34 -4.40 -35.96 15.89
CA ILE A 34 -4.36 -34.82 15.00
C ILE A 34 -5.19 -33.68 15.60
N THR A 35 -4.59 -32.53 15.78
CA THR A 35 -5.21 -31.31 16.33
C THR A 35 -5.31 -30.16 15.32
N ASN A 36 -4.60 -30.25 14.19
CA ASN A 36 -4.60 -29.21 13.15
C ASN A 36 -5.61 -29.58 12.05
N PHE A 37 -6.85 -29.14 12.25
CA PHE A 37 -7.94 -29.31 11.31
C PHE A 37 -8.92 -28.13 11.39
N GLY A 38 -9.78 -28.00 10.38
CA GLY A 38 -10.72 -26.88 10.31
C GLY A 38 -11.92 -27.15 9.42
N ILE A 39 -12.87 -26.23 9.49
CA ILE A 39 -13.98 -26.12 8.53
C ILE A 39 -13.81 -24.88 7.67
N ARG A 40 -14.40 -24.90 6.46
CA ARG A 40 -14.42 -23.74 5.56
C ARG A 40 -15.87 -23.35 5.29
N LEU A 41 -16.13 -22.05 5.41
CA LEU A 41 -17.36 -21.36 5.05
C LEU A 41 -17.07 -20.49 3.80
N ASP A 42 -17.84 -20.71 2.73
CA ASP A 42 -17.65 -20.07 1.43
C ASP A 42 -18.94 -19.38 0.93
N SER A 43 -20.07 -19.51 1.64
CA SER A 43 -21.36 -18.98 1.24
C SER A 43 -22.25 -18.60 2.42
N GLY A 44 -23.31 -17.83 2.12
CA GLY A 44 -24.29 -17.37 3.11
C GLY A 44 -23.79 -16.22 3.98
N ASP A 45 -24.43 -15.98 5.10
CA ASP A 45 -24.02 -15.00 6.09
C ASP A 45 -22.85 -15.56 6.91
N ILE A 46 -21.63 -15.23 6.51
CA ILE A 46 -20.39 -15.75 7.11
C ILE A 46 -20.27 -15.37 8.60
N SER A 47 -20.70 -14.15 8.98
CA SER A 47 -20.65 -13.72 10.40
C SER A 47 -21.58 -14.58 11.26
N TYR A 48 -22.81 -14.74 10.85
CA TYR A 48 -23.79 -15.57 11.56
C TYR A 48 -23.36 -17.04 11.60
N LEU A 49 -22.99 -17.59 10.44
CA LEU A 49 -22.63 -19.01 10.32
C LEU A 49 -21.37 -19.36 11.14
N SER A 50 -20.35 -18.48 11.12
CA SER A 50 -19.12 -18.72 11.89
C SER A 50 -19.38 -18.77 13.41
N LYS A 51 -20.22 -17.87 13.93
CA LYS A 51 -20.61 -17.86 15.35
C LYS A 51 -21.37 -19.13 15.74
N LYS A 52 -22.30 -19.56 14.90
CA LYS A 52 -23.07 -20.80 15.15
C LYS A 52 -22.19 -22.04 15.04
N ALA A 53 -21.34 -22.11 14.01
CA ALA A 53 -20.40 -23.21 13.83
C ALA A 53 -19.40 -23.29 15.00
N ARG A 54 -18.86 -22.16 15.45
CA ARG A 54 -17.95 -22.12 16.61
C ARG A 54 -18.61 -22.68 17.86
N LYS A 55 -19.85 -22.26 18.13
CA LYS A 55 -20.61 -22.81 19.27
C LYS A 55 -20.76 -24.32 19.18
N MET A 56 -21.16 -24.84 18.01
CA MET A 56 -21.34 -26.30 17.82
C MET A 56 -20.03 -27.07 17.96
N LEU A 57 -18.92 -26.52 17.46
CA LEU A 57 -17.59 -27.13 17.60
C LEU A 57 -17.14 -27.15 19.06
N ASP A 58 -17.36 -26.07 19.81
CA ASP A 58 -17.01 -25.97 21.22
C ASP A 58 -17.82 -26.91 22.08
N GLU A 59 -19.14 -27.01 21.86
CA GLU A 59 -20.03 -27.99 22.52
C GLU A 59 -19.62 -29.42 22.20
N ALA A 60 -19.02 -29.67 21.07
CA ALA A 60 -18.48 -30.96 20.68
C ALA A 60 -17.09 -31.26 21.27
N GLY A 61 -16.47 -30.34 22.00
CA GLY A 61 -15.10 -30.48 22.54
C GLY A 61 -13.99 -30.27 21.51
N LEU A 62 -14.27 -29.54 20.42
CA LEU A 62 -13.34 -29.29 19.31
C LEU A 62 -12.91 -27.82 19.25
N GLN A 63 -12.44 -27.27 20.39
CA GLN A 63 -11.97 -25.88 20.47
C GLN A 63 -10.76 -25.59 19.57
N CYS A 64 -9.95 -26.61 19.26
CA CYS A 64 -8.80 -26.52 18.35
C CYS A 64 -9.19 -26.42 16.90
N CYS A 65 -10.45 -26.74 16.51
CA CYS A 65 -10.90 -26.69 15.13
C CYS A 65 -10.92 -25.24 14.62
N LYS A 66 -10.22 -24.98 13.52
CA LYS A 66 -10.16 -23.67 12.89
C LYS A 66 -11.36 -23.42 11.97
N ILE A 67 -11.78 -22.17 11.87
CA ILE A 67 -12.81 -21.73 10.93
C ILE A 67 -12.16 -20.86 9.87
N VAL A 68 -12.22 -21.31 8.61
CA VAL A 68 -11.73 -20.61 7.44
C VAL A 68 -12.92 -19.97 6.71
N ALA A 69 -12.84 -18.68 6.43
CA ALA A 69 -13.80 -17.99 5.57
C ALA A 69 -13.18 -17.70 4.20
N SER A 70 -13.97 -17.82 3.15
CA SER A 70 -13.59 -17.50 1.78
C SER A 70 -14.79 -16.96 1.01
N ASN A 71 -14.65 -16.74 -0.29
CA ASN A 71 -15.61 -16.15 -1.21
C ASN A 71 -15.58 -14.62 -1.26
N SER A 72 -14.98 -14.11 -2.33
CA SER A 72 -14.99 -12.68 -2.71
C SER A 72 -14.58 -11.72 -1.58
N LEU A 73 -13.70 -12.17 -0.71
CA LEU A 73 -13.20 -11.37 0.40
C LEU A 73 -12.26 -10.26 -0.09
N ASP A 74 -12.43 -9.09 0.51
CA ASP A 74 -11.53 -7.96 0.41
C ASP A 74 -11.35 -7.29 1.79
N GLU A 75 -10.55 -6.25 1.83
CA GLU A 75 -10.24 -5.49 3.05
C GLU A 75 -11.50 -4.93 3.74
N TYR A 76 -12.49 -4.49 2.97
CA TYR A 76 -13.74 -3.93 3.52
C TYR A 76 -14.61 -5.01 4.13
N LEU A 77 -14.82 -6.11 3.42
CA LEU A 77 -15.63 -7.22 3.94
C LEU A 77 -14.97 -7.89 5.14
N ILE A 78 -13.64 -8.05 5.12
CA ILE A 78 -12.90 -8.58 6.29
C ILE A 78 -13.07 -7.66 7.49
N ARG A 79 -12.92 -6.34 7.32
CA ARG A 79 -13.16 -5.36 8.40
C ARG A 79 -14.56 -5.52 8.97
N ASP A 80 -15.57 -5.59 8.11
CA ASP A 80 -16.97 -5.69 8.54
C ASP A 80 -17.24 -7.01 9.29
N LEU A 81 -16.68 -8.12 8.82
CA LEU A 81 -16.75 -9.41 9.53
C LEU A 81 -16.10 -9.34 10.92
N MET A 82 -14.95 -8.67 11.03
CA MET A 82 -14.26 -8.48 12.31
C MET A 82 -15.06 -7.56 13.24
N MET A 83 -15.63 -6.48 12.75
CA MET A 83 -16.50 -5.58 13.53
C MET A 83 -17.76 -6.28 14.03
N GLN A 84 -18.29 -7.24 13.27
CA GLN A 84 -19.40 -8.08 13.66
C GLN A 84 -18.99 -9.22 14.61
N GLU A 85 -17.72 -9.28 15.02
CA GLU A 85 -17.18 -10.34 15.89
C GLU A 85 -17.35 -11.76 15.30
N ALA A 86 -17.24 -11.91 13.98
CA ALA A 86 -17.25 -13.20 13.33
C ALA A 86 -16.14 -14.11 13.90
N LYS A 87 -16.46 -15.39 14.08
CA LYS A 87 -15.52 -16.36 14.68
C LYS A 87 -14.72 -17.05 13.57
N ILE A 88 -13.77 -16.32 13.02
CA ILE A 88 -12.95 -16.73 11.87
C ILE A 88 -11.48 -16.73 12.30
N ASP A 89 -10.77 -17.81 12.04
CA ASP A 89 -9.34 -17.94 12.33
C ASP A 89 -8.47 -17.58 11.11
N THR A 90 -9.00 -17.80 9.89
CA THR A 90 -8.24 -17.63 8.66
C THR A 90 -9.14 -17.15 7.53
N PHE A 91 -8.63 -16.21 6.73
CA PHE A 91 -9.32 -15.71 5.54
C PHE A 91 -8.63 -16.21 4.26
N GLY A 92 -9.40 -16.83 3.37
CA GLY A 92 -8.99 -17.20 2.03
C GLY A 92 -9.29 -16.07 1.05
N VAL A 93 -8.33 -15.16 0.85
CA VAL A 93 -8.48 -14.01 -0.06
C VAL A 93 -7.86 -14.36 -1.40
N GLY A 94 -8.66 -14.39 -2.45
CA GLY A 94 -8.25 -14.85 -3.79
C GLY A 94 -8.40 -13.77 -4.86
N GLU A 95 -9.46 -13.86 -5.65
CA GLU A 95 -9.68 -13.04 -6.85
C GLU A 95 -9.49 -11.55 -6.61
N ARG A 96 -10.11 -10.98 -5.59
CA ARG A 96 -10.05 -9.53 -5.34
C ARG A 96 -8.65 -9.03 -4.99
N LEU A 97 -7.84 -9.87 -4.34
CA LEU A 97 -6.45 -9.55 -4.05
C LEU A 97 -5.58 -9.66 -5.30
N ILE A 98 -5.64 -10.77 -6.02
CA ILE A 98 -4.75 -11.04 -7.15
C ILE A 98 -5.03 -10.15 -8.36
N THR A 99 -6.29 -9.72 -8.53
CA THR A 99 -6.68 -8.77 -9.57
C THR A 99 -6.54 -7.31 -9.14
N ALA A 100 -6.19 -7.03 -7.88
CA ALA A 100 -6.23 -5.70 -7.29
C ALA A 100 -7.54 -4.97 -7.61
N LYS A 101 -8.69 -5.61 -7.33
CA LYS A 101 -10.01 -5.26 -7.86
C LYS A 101 -10.40 -3.78 -7.72
N SER A 102 -9.98 -3.12 -6.65
CA SER A 102 -10.25 -1.70 -6.41
C SER A 102 -9.43 -0.77 -7.34
N ALA A 103 -8.24 -1.21 -7.82
CA ALA A 103 -7.38 -0.46 -8.72
C ALA A 103 -6.57 -1.44 -9.60
N PRO A 104 -7.21 -2.14 -10.56
CA PRO A 104 -6.61 -3.29 -11.26
C PRO A 104 -5.54 -2.91 -12.29
N VAL A 105 -5.37 -1.63 -12.58
CA VAL A 105 -4.44 -1.14 -13.59
C VAL A 105 -3.55 -0.05 -13.03
N PHE A 106 -2.24 -0.28 -13.08
CA PHE A 106 -1.26 0.81 -12.95
C PHE A 106 -1.13 1.52 -14.29
N GLY A 107 -1.74 2.70 -14.40
CA GLY A 107 -1.64 3.55 -15.60
C GLY A 107 -0.23 4.10 -15.76
N GLY A 108 0.64 3.36 -16.44
CA GLY A 108 1.99 3.82 -16.77
C GLY A 108 1.97 4.87 -17.86
N VAL A 109 2.67 5.99 -17.67
CA VAL A 109 2.89 7.02 -18.68
C VAL A 109 4.35 7.44 -18.69
N TYR A 110 4.85 7.76 -19.90
CA TYR A 110 6.18 8.31 -20.09
C TYR A 110 6.06 9.74 -20.62
N LYS A 111 6.75 10.67 -19.98
CA LYS A 111 6.78 12.08 -20.35
C LYS A 111 8.20 12.61 -20.34
N LEU A 112 8.59 13.32 -21.40
CA LEU A 112 9.85 14.07 -21.44
C LEU A 112 9.81 15.17 -20.39
N ALA A 113 10.78 15.17 -19.47
CA ALA A 113 10.88 16.16 -18.40
C ALA A 113 12.10 17.08 -18.55
N ALA A 114 13.15 16.64 -19.24
CA ALA A 114 14.33 17.43 -19.54
C ALA A 114 15.08 16.84 -20.74
N VAL A 115 15.94 17.65 -21.35
CA VAL A 115 16.97 17.24 -22.30
C VAL A 115 18.30 17.84 -21.86
N GLU A 116 19.39 17.23 -22.25
CA GLU A 116 20.74 17.77 -22.08
C GLU A 116 21.20 18.41 -23.39
N ASP A 117 21.79 19.58 -23.31
CA ASP A 117 22.39 20.25 -24.49
C ASP A 117 23.83 19.77 -24.74
N GLU A 118 24.45 20.23 -25.83
CA GLU A 118 25.82 19.88 -26.21
C GLU A 118 26.88 20.30 -25.17
N GLN A 119 26.53 21.24 -24.29
CA GLN A 119 27.38 21.73 -23.20
C GLN A 119 27.16 21.01 -21.89
N GLY A 120 26.22 20.03 -21.84
CA GLY A 120 25.88 19.30 -20.62
C GLY A 120 24.88 19.99 -19.71
N ASN A 121 24.23 21.10 -20.15
CA ASN A 121 23.21 21.77 -19.35
C ASN A 121 21.87 21.06 -19.45
N ILE A 122 21.22 20.92 -18.33
CA ILE A 122 19.87 20.32 -18.28
C ILE A 122 18.82 21.37 -18.61
N ILE A 123 18.16 21.20 -19.75
CA ILE A 123 17.07 22.06 -20.24
C ILE A 123 15.73 21.43 -19.82
N PRO A 124 14.97 22.06 -18.92
CA PRO A 124 13.69 21.52 -18.46
C PRO A 124 12.65 21.55 -19.59
N LYS A 125 11.87 20.47 -19.66
CA LYS A 125 10.73 20.32 -20.57
C LYS A 125 9.47 20.02 -19.77
N ILE A 126 8.32 20.52 -20.25
CA ILE A 126 7.03 20.34 -19.59
C ILE A 126 5.97 19.94 -20.61
N LYS A 127 5.10 19.01 -20.22
CA LYS A 127 3.85 18.79 -20.95
C LYS A 127 2.74 19.60 -20.29
N ILE A 128 2.09 20.43 -21.08
CA ILE A 128 0.93 21.22 -20.67
C ILE A 128 -0.36 20.49 -21.10
N SER A 129 -1.37 20.54 -20.28
CA SER A 129 -2.66 19.91 -20.52
C SER A 129 -3.77 20.78 -19.92
N GLU A 130 -4.95 20.76 -20.51
CA GLU A 130 -6.16 21.39 -19.93
C GLU A 130 -6.51 20.78 -18.56
N ASN A 131 -6.24 19.47 -18.38
CA ASN A 131 -6.33 18.83 -17.07
C ASN A 131 -5.04 19.10 -16.29
N THR A 132 -5.13 19.92 -15.26
CA THR A 132 -4.00 20.33 -14.41
C THR A 132 -3.28 19.14 -13.76
N ALA A 133 -4.00 18.07 -13.40
CA ALA A 133 -3.42 16.84 -12.86
C ALA A 133 -2.50 16.11 -13.86
N LYS A 134 -2.58 16.43 -15.16
CA LYS A 134 -1.72 15.87 -16.21
C LYS A 134 -0.53 16.75 -16.55
N ILE A 135 -0.40 17.92 -15.93
CA ILE A 135 0.78 18.79 -16.09
C ILE A 135 1.95 18.15 -15.34
N THR A 136 3.05 17.92 -16.06
CA THR A 136 4.23 17.27 -15.50
C THR A 136 5.08 18.22 -14.67
N ASN A 137 5.86 17.71 -13.73
CA ASN A 137 6.94 18.44 -13.09
C ASN A 137 8.19 18.35 -13.96
N PRO A 138 8.72 19.48 -14.46
CA PRO A 138 9.86 19.51 -15.37
C PRO A 138 11.18 19.19 -14.66
N HIS A 139 12.27 19.13 -15.47
CA HIS A 139 13.65 18.99 -15.00
C HIS A 139 14.04 17.56 -14.63
N TYR A 140 15.35 17.32 -14.42
CA TYR A 140 15.91 16.14 -13.80
C TYR A 140 15.82 16.28 -12.28
N LYS A 141 15.28 15.29 -11.58
CA LYS A 141 14.77 15.45 -10.21
C LYS A 141 15.24 14.38 -9.27
N LYS A 142 15.19 14.68 -7.96
CA LYS A 142 15.33 13.76 -6.84
C LYS A 142 14.10 13.84 -5.96
N LEU A 143 13.85 12.79 -5.18
CA LEU A 143 12.79 12.75 -4.18
C LEU A 143 13.42 12.52 -2.80
N TYR A 144 13.14 13.41 -1.87
CA TYR A 144 13.51 13.28 -0.46
C TYR A 144 12.29 12.96 0.38
N ARG A 145 12.47 12.09 1.37
CA ARG A 145 11.53 11.86 2.46
C ARG A 145 12.10 12.37 3.76
N PHE A 146 11.30 13.15 4.47
CA PHE A 146 11.65 13.69 5.78
C PHE A 146 11.07 12.80 6.87
N TYR A 147 11.91 12.44 7.84
CA TYR A 147 11.51 11.66 9.01
C TYR A 147 11.71 12.51 10.26
N ASP A 148 10.73 12.48 11.14
CA ASP A 148 10.86 13.06 12.48
C ASP A 148 11.84 12.22 13.33
N ASN A 149 12.83 12.86 13.92
CA ASN A 149 13.89 12.17 14.66
C ASN A 149 13.42 11.60 16.01
N GLU A 150 12.30 12.07 16.56
CA GLU A 150 11.76 11.57 17.83
C GLU A 150 10.90 10.33 17.61
N SER A 151 9.99 10.38 16.67
CA SER A 151 9.02 9.31 16.41
C SER A 151 9.45 8.33 15.31
N GLY A 152 10.41 8.70 14.46
CA GLY A 152 10.78 7.96 13.26
C GLY A 152 9.71 7.99 12.16
N LYS A 153 8.65 8.77 12.33
CA LYS A 153 7.55 8.85 11.36
C LYS A 153 7.88 9.77 10.19
N ALA A 154 7.40 9.39 9.00
CA ALA A 154 7.52 10.21 7.81
C ALA A 154 6.64 11.46 7.92
N LEU A 155 7.22 12.62 7.67
CA LEU A 155 6.57 13.92 7.78
C LEU A 155 5.99 14.40 6.45
N ALA A 156 6.76 14.26 5.38
CA ALA A 156 6.42 14.64 4.01
C ALA A 156 7.48 14.12 3.05
N ASP A 157 7.18 14.15 1.75
CA ASP A 157 8.15 14.00 0.68
C ASP A 157 8.31 15.35 -0.07
N GLU A 158 9.50 15.62 -0.59
CA GLU A 158 9.77 16.81 -1.41
C GLU A 158 10.49 16.40 -2.69
N LEU A 159 9.91 16.79 -3.81
CA LEU A 159 10.52 16.63 -5.12
C LEU A 159 11.42 17.83 -5.42
N CYS A 160 12.71 17.60 -5.54
CA CYS A 160 13.74 18.61 -5.74
C CYS A 160 14.38 18.51 -7.12
N VAL A 161 15.02 19.59 -7.59
CA VAL A 161 15.94 19.51 -8.74
C VAL A 161 17.14 18.64 -8.34
N TYR A 162 17.70 17.90 -9.28
CA TYR A 162 18.75 16.88 -9.04
C TYR A 162 20.01 17.40 -8.33
N ASP A 163 20.32 18.69 -8.50
CA ASP A 163 21.49 19.35 -7.89
C ASP A 163 21.22 19.93 -6.49
N GLU A 164 19.98 19.89 -6.01
CA GLU A 164 19.65 20.31 -4.65
C GLU A 164 20.06 19.23 -3.63
N THR A 165 20.51 19.68 -2.48
CA THR A 165 20.83 18.83 -1.32
C THR A 165 20.14 19.39 -0.09
N ILE A 166 19.64 18.52 0.75
CA ILE A 166 18.97 18.88 2.01
C ILE A 166 19.97 18.71 3.16
N ASP A 167 20.24 19.81 3.86
CA ASP A 167 21.07 19.81 5.08
C ASP A 167 20.16 19.64 6.31
N SER A 168 20.06 18.42 6.84
CA SER A 168 19.21 18.11 7.99
C SER A 168 19.64 18.77 9.30
N THR A 169 20.78 19.45 9.32
CA THR A 169 21.24 20.23 10.50
C THR A 169 20.60 21.61 10.57
N LYS A 170 19.92 22.04 9.51
CA LYS A 170 19.27 23.36 9.40
C LYS A 170 17.77 23.21 9.31
N PRO A 171 16.99 24.23 9.78
CA PRO A 171 15.55 24.27 9.51
C PRO A 171 15.27 24.23 8.02
N HIS A 172 14.31 23.41 7.61
CA HIS A 172 13.85 23.29 6.23
C HIS A 172 12.35 23.57 6.12
N THR A 173 11.95 24.47 5.23
CA THR A 173 10.54 24.85 5.06
C THR A 173 9.98 24.24 3.79
N ILE A 174 9.01 23.35 3.95
CA ILE A 174 8.19 22.78 2.89
C ILE A 174 6.89 23.58 2.72
N PHE A 175 6.28 23.52 1.55
CA PHE A 175 5.03 24.22 1.25
C PHE A 175 4.20 23.43 0.23
N ASP A 176 2.88 23.52 0.36
CA ASP A 176 1.92 22.96 -0.59
C ASP A 176 2.05 23.70 -1.94
N PRO A 177 2.43 23.04 -3.04
CA PRO A 177 2.64 23.69 -4.34
C PRO A 177 1.37 24.30 -4.93
N ASP A 178 0.18 23.84 -4.53
CA ASP A 178 -1.12 24.34 -4.99
C ASP A 178 -1.71 25.40 -4.02
N ALA A 179 -1.17 25.47 -2.80
CA ALA A 179 -1.61 26.39 -1.76
C ALA A 179 -0.39 26.97 -1.00
N ILE A 180 0.39 27.79 -1.67
CA ILE A 180 1.74 28.26 -1.25
C ILE A 180 1.79 28.97 0.11
N TRP A 181 0.65 29.39 0.65
CA TRP A 181 0.54 29.94 2.03
C TRP A 181 0.56 28.87 3.12
N LYS A 182 0.30 27.62 2.77
CA LYS A 182 0.42 26.49 3.69
C LYS A 182 1.88 26.06 3.73
N THR A 183 2.55 26.39 4.78
CA THR A 183 3.97 26.08 4.99
C THR A 183 4.18 25.35 6.30
N LYS A 184 5.23 24.52 6.36
CA LYS A 184 5.69 23.87 7.58
C LYS A 184 7.22 23.91 7.64
N THR A 185 7.78 24.39 8.75
CA THR A 185 9.22 24.37 8.98
C THR A 185 9.59 23.16 9.83
N LEU A 186 10.46 22.33 9.29
CA LEU A 186 11.00 21.13 9.93
C LEU A 186 12.32 21.52 10.63
N THR A 187 12.48 21.15 11.91
CA THR A 187 13.66 21.51 12.72
C THR A 187 14.41 20.31 13.30
N ASN A 188 13.72 19.22 13.59
CA ASN A 188 14.32 17.99 14.14
C ASN A 188 13.97 16.79 13.23
N TYR A 189 14.67 16.71 12.11
CA TYR A 189 14.35 15.74 11.07
C TYR A 189 15.61 15.14 10.44
N THR A 190 15.43 13.99 9.78
CA THR A 190 16.39 13.41 8.84
C THR A 190 15.76 13.38 7.45
N ALA A 191 16.50 13.85 6.44
CA ALA A 191 16.11 13.74 5.04
C ALA A 191 16.83 12.55 4.39
N ARG A 192 16.05 11.67 3.72
CA ARG A 192 16.57 10.52 2.97
C ARG A 192 16.19 10.66 1.50
N GLU A 193 17.20 10.62 0.61
CA GLU A 193 16.95 10.47 -0.81
C GLU A 193 16.37 9.09 -1.11
N LEU A 194 15.25 9.03 -1.84
CA LEU A 194 14.55 7.77 -2.11
C LEU A 194 14.98 7.11 -3.42
N HIS A 195 15.76 7.79 -4.26
CA HIS A 195 16.25 7.23 -5.52
C HIS A 195 17.32 6.17 -5.26
N VAL A 196 17.21 5.06 -5.99
CA VAL A 196 18.19 3.99 -6.02
C VAL A 196 18.70 3.83 -7.45
N THR A 197 20.02 3.87 -7.63
CA THR A 197 20.62 3.68 -8.94
C THR A 197 20.45 2.22 -9.37
N VAL A 198 19.72 1.99 -10.46
CA VAL A 198 19.52 0.66 -11.05
C VAL A 198 20.53 0.39 -12.14
N PHE A 199 20.72 1.33 -13.05
CA PHE A 199 21.72 1.27 -14.11
C PHE A 199 22.69 2.43 -14.01
N LYS A 200 23.98 2.17 -14.27
CA LYS A 200 25.02 3.18 -14.37
C LYS A 200 25.88 2.89 -15.57
N ASN A 201 26.01 3.85 -16.51
CA ASN A 201 26.74 3.72 -17.77
C ASN A 201 26.35 2.45 -18.58
N GLY A 202 25.05 2.10 -18.59
CA GLY A 202 24.54 0.94 -19.30
C GLY A 202 24.66 -0.40 -18.53
N GLU A 203 25.32 -0.42 -17.39
CA GLU A 203 25.49 -1.61 -16.55
C GLU A 203 24.45 -1.66 -15.42
N LEU A 204 23.91 -2.85 -15.15
CA LEU A 204 23.01 -3.10 -14.02
C LEU A 204 23.85 -3.12 -12.73
N VAL A 205 23.67 -2.10 -11.88
CA VAL A 205 24.39 -1.98 -10.59
C VAL A 205 23.49 -2.31 -9.37
N TYR A 206 22.20 -2.46 -9.59
CA TYR A 206 21.23 -2.79 -8.54
C TYR A 206 21.19 -4.30 -8.30
N LYS A 207 21.46 -4.71 -7.06
CA LYS A 207 21.24 -6.09 -6.63
C LYS A 207 19.78 -6.24 -6.21
N GLN A 208 19.03 -7.05 -6.96
CA GLN A 208 17.64 -7.32 -6.64
C GLN A 208 17.54 -8.06 -5.29
N PRO A 209 16.76 -7.52 -4.33
CA PRO A 209 16.53 -8.20 -3.06
C PRO A 209 15.63 -9.44 -3.24
N SER A 210 15.70 -10.37 -2.32
CA SER A 210 14.79 -11.50 -2.24
C SER A 210 13.36 -11.04 -1.95
N LEU A 211 12.37 -11.88 -2.25
CA LEU A 211 10.96 -11.60 -1.93
C LEU A 211 10.74 -11.37 -0.42
N TYR A 212 11.50 -12.07 0.41
CA TYR A 212 11.43 -11.88 1.86
C TYR A 212 11.92 -10.49 2.29
N GLU A 213 13.06 -10.04 1.77
CA GLU A 213 13.61 -8.69 2.03
C GLU A 213 12.66 -7.60 1.53
N ILE A 214 12.03 -7.77 0.35
CA ILE A 214 11.01 -6.84 -0.17
C ILE A 214 9.82 -6.75 0.80
N ARG A 215 9.36 -7.89 1.33
CA ARG A 215 8.25 -7.93 2.29
C ARG A 215 8.59 -7.20 3.61
N ILE A 216 9.78 -7.44 4.14
CA ILE A 216 10.25 -6.76 5.36
C ILE A 216 10.35 -5.27 5.12
N TYR A 217 10.99 -4.85 4.03
CA TYR A 217 11.11 -3.44 3.66
C TYR A 217 9.74 -2.76 3.54
N CYS A 218 8.76 -3.41 2.91
CA CYS A 218 7.40 -2.88 2.79
C CYS A 218 6.76 -2.66 4.17
N ALA A 219 6.87 -3.65 5.07
CA ALA A 219 6.34 -3.55 6.42
C ALA A 219 7.00 -2.41 7.21
N GLU A 220 8.33 -2.30 7.16
CA GLU A 220 9.09 -1.22 7.81
C GLU A 220 8.69 0.16 7.27
N GLN A 221 8.52 0.31 5.94
CA GLN A 221 8.11 1.59 5.37
C GLN A 221 6.68 1.96 5.76
N LEU A 222 5.74 1.00 5.84
CA LEU A 222 4.38 1.24 6.32
C LEU A 222 4.36 1.68 7.79
N GLU A 223 5.23 1.15 8.62
CA GLU A 223 5.35 1.56 10.02
C GLU A 223 5.86 3.00 10.19
N THR A 224 6.55 3.55 9.20
CA THR A 224 6.93 4.98 9.23
C THR A 224 5.76 5.92 8.97
N LEU A 225 4.65 5.46 8.41
CA LEU A 225 3.48 6.30 8.16
C LEU A 225 2.63 6.47 9.43
N TRP A 226 2.02 7.64 9.58
CA TRP A 226 1.03 7.92 10.61
C TRP A 226 -0.23 7.10 10.39
N ASP A 227 -0.92 6.70 11.45
CA ASP A 227 -2.13 5.88 11.37
C ASP A 227 -3.27 6.57 10.60
N GLU A 228 -3.32 7.91 10.67
CA GLU A 228 -4.28 8.73 9.94
C GLU A 228 -4.12 8.59 8.42
N VAL A 229 -2.91 8.40 7.93
CA VAL A 229 -2.63 8.19 6.49
C VAL A 229 -3.00 6.77 6.04
N LYS A 230 -2.94 5.80 6.96
CA LYS A 230 -3.21 4.37 6.69
C LYS A 230 -4.69 3.98 6.76
N ARG A 231 -5.61 4.90 7.09
CA ARG A 231 -7.05 4.59 7.19
C ARG A 231 -7.63 4.11 5.86
N PHE A 232 -8.56 3.17 5.92
CA PHE A 232 -9.31 2.72 4.75
C PHE A 232 -10.26 3.79 4.22
N GLU A 233 -10.90 4.52 5.14
CA GLU A 233 -11.88 5.56 4.82
C GLU A 233 -11.37 6.90 5.29
N ASN A 234 -11.51 7.90 4.43
CA ASN A 234 -11.08 9.27 4.68
C ASN A 234 -9.64 9.34 5.22
N PRO A 235 -8.63 8.76 4.53
CA PRO A 235 -7.25 8.87 4.95
C PRO A 235 -6.80 10.33 4.95
N HIS A 236 -5.93 10.68 5.87
CA HIS A 236 -5.28 11.98 5.82
C HIS A 236 -4.34 12.04 4.61
N THR A 237 -4.29 13.18 3.95
CA THR A 237 -3.41 13.37 2.79
C THR A 237 -1.95 13.36 3.25
N TYR A 238 -1.15 12.48 2.66
CA TYR A 238 0.30 12.53 2.80
C TYR A 238 0.87 13.58 1.84
N TYR A 239 1.69 14.49 2.34
CA TYR A 239 2.20 15.60 1.56
C TYR A 239 3.37 15.17 0.68
N VAL A 240 3.28 15.51 -0.62
CA VAL A 240 4.36 15.39 -1.59
C VAL A 240 4.53 16.75 -2.24
N ASP A 241 5.47 17.51 -1.72
CA ASP A 241 5.69 18.91 -2.06
C ASP A 241 6.73 19.09 -3.15
N LEU A 242 6.91 20.31 -3.62
CA LEU A 242 7.98 20.69 -4.54
C LEU A 242 8.97 21.62 -3.84
N SER A 243 10.26 21.46 -4.13
CA SER A 243 11.25 22.46 -3.72
C SER A 243 10.93 23.82 -4.37
N LYS A 244 11.31 24.90 -3.70
CA LYS A 244 11.07 26.24 -4.23
C LYS A 244 11.74 26.45 -5.59
N LYS A 245 12.90 25.86 -5.80
CA LYS A 245 13.62 25.90 -7.10
C LYS A 245 12.81 25.22 -8.19
N LEU A 246 12.34 23.99 -7.94
CA LEU A 246 11.53 23.23 -8.90
C LEU A 246 10.18 23.91 -9.19
N TRP A 247 9.51 24.41 -8.15
CA TRP A 247 8.26 25.16 -8.28
C TRP A 247 8.43 26.40 -9.15
N ASN A 248 9.49 27.18 -8.95
CA ASN A 248 9.81 28.36 -9.76
C ASN A 248 10.04 27.99 -11.24
N ILE A 249 10.81 26.92 -11.52
CA ILE A 249 11.06 26.44 -12.88
C ILE A 249 9.74 26.04 -13.56
N LYS A 250 8.89 25.28 -12.86
CA LYS A 250 7.58 24.85 -13.37
C LYS A 250 6.71 26.05 -13.76
N ASN A 251 6.57 27.02 -12.86
CA ASN A 251 5.72 28.19 -13.10
C ASN A 251 6.28 29.08 -14.22
N ALA A 252 7.58 29.28 -14.28
CA ALA A 252 8.20 30.03 -15.39
C ALA A 252 7.94 29.39 -16.75
N LEU A 253 7.93 28.05 -16.84
CA LEU A 253 7.59 27.34 -18.07
C LEU A 253 6.10 27.46 -18.42
N LEU A 254 5.22 27.42 -17.43
CA LEU A 254 3.78 27.61 -17.61
C LEU A 254 3.45 29.03 -18.08
N GLU A 255 4.11 30.06 -17.55
CA GLU A 255 3.94 31.43 -17.97
C GLU A 255 4.39 31.67 -19.41
N LYS A 256 5.58 31.16 -19.79
CA LYS A 256 6.07 31.23 -21.16
C LYS A 256 5.11 30.64 -22.18
N SER A 257 4.34 29.61 -21.77
CA SER A 257 3.37 28.97 -22.66
C SER A 257 2.14 29.84 -22.94
N LYS A 258 1.77 30.75 -22.03
CA LYS A 258 0.64 31.67 -22.21
C LYS A 258 0.90 32.69 -23.33
N ASP A 259 2.16 33.06 -23.52
CA ASP A 259 2.56 34.07 -24.53
C ASP A 259 2.61 33.53 -25.96
N GLY A 260 2.14 32.29 -26.21
CA GLY A 260 2.15 31.66 -27.53
C GLY A 260 3.56 31.43 -28.11
N LYS A 261 4.61 31.77 -27.38
CA LYS A 261 6.00 31.45 -27.73
C LYS A 261 6.25 30.00 -27.35
N GLY A 262 6.01 29.12 -28.32
CA GLY A 262 6.18 27.68 -28.15
C GLY A 262 7.47 27.35 -27.42
N LEU A 263 7.39 26.38 -26.53
CA LEU A 263 8.53 25.72 -25.88
C LEU A 263 9.34 24.98 -26.98
N LYS A 264 10.15 25.72 -27.76
CA LYS A 264 11.10 25.15 -28.74
C LYS A 264 12.26 24.49 -28.04
#